data_897aeb2e102dcccfbce89ec9dc9de8ac
#
_entry.id   897aeb2e102dcccfbce89ec9dc9de8ac
#
_cell.length_a   1.000
_cell.length_b   1.000
_cell.length_c   1.000
_cell.angle_alpha   90.00
_cell.angle_beta   90.00
_cell.angle_gamma   90.00
#
_symmetry.space_group_name_H-M   'P 1'
#
loop_
_entity.id
_entity.type
_entity.pdbx_description
1 polymer ?
#
loop_
_entity_poly.entity_id
_entity_poly.type
_entity_poly.pdbx_seq_one_letter_code
_entity_poly.pdbx_strand_id
1 'polypeptide(L)'
;MLACLYLLLSILNTSASVEVRSTHMTTTDGLANNSVCYVFQDSKGFIWMGTLNGLSRYDGNTFVTLLPEGDTQSGRLSLSSNHVRSISEDRNGFLWLETSGEFFNCYDLKTER
;
A
#
# COMPACT_ATOMS: atom_id res chain seq x y z
N MET A 1 -47.76 -10.89 -4.46
CA MET A 1 -46.75 -11.96 -4.62
C MET A 1 -45.88 -11.80 -5.91
N LEU A 2 -46.47 -11.52 -7.05
CA LEU A 2 -45.76 -11.31 -8.30
C LEU A 2 -44.80 -10.07 -8.25
N ALA A 3 -45.18 -8.98 -7.55
CA ALA A 3 -44.35 -7.79 -7.43
C ALA A 3 -43.04 -8.02 -6.62
N CYS A 4 -43.08 -8.87 -5.60
CA CYS A 4 -41.88 -9.23 -4.83
C CYS A 4 -40.87 -10.08 -5.62
N LEU A 5 -41.37 -10.94 -6.51
CA LEU A 5 -40.53 -11.74 -7.39
C LEU A 5 -39.81 -10.88 -8.44
N TYR A 6 -40.46 -9.88 -8.97
CA TYR A 6 -39.87 -8.91 -9.91
C TYR A 6 -38.77 -8.04 -9.25
N LEU A 7 -38.97 -7.61 -8.01
CA LEU A 7 -37.99 -6.88 -7.23
C LEU A 7 -36.74 -7.72 -6.93
N LEU A 8 -36.90 -9.00 -6.62
CA LEU A 8 -35.79 -9.93 -6.40
C LEU A 8 -34.99 -10.19 -7.68
N LEU A 9 -35.67 -10.32 -8.81
CA LEU A 9 -35.02 -10.49 -10.12
C LEU A 9 -34.25 -9.24 -10.55
N SER A 10 -34.73 -8.03 -10.27
CA SER A 10 -34.02 -6.79 -10.60
C SER A 10 -32.77 -6.58 -9.74
N ILE A 11 -32.77 -7.02 -8.47
CA ILE A 11 -31.59 -6.98 -7.58
C ILE A 11 -30.53 -7.98 -8.06
N LEU A 12 -30.91 -9.16 -8.51
CA LEU A 12 -30.00 -10.18 -9.07
C LEU A 12 -29.35 -9.71 -10.38
N ASN A 13 -30.08 -8.97 -11.22
CA ASN A 13 -29.55 -8.42 -12.46
C ASN A 13 -28.54 -7.29 -12.24
N THR A 14 -28.69 -6.47 -11.20
CA THR A 14 -27.73 -5.42 -10.85
C THR A 14 -26.41 -5.95 -10.27
N SER A 15 -26.42 -7.14 -9.64
CA SER A 15 -25.21 -7.78 -9.14
C SER A 15 -24.39 -8.51 -10.21
N ALA A 16 -24.95 -8.74 -11.42
CA ALA A 16 -24.29 -9.42 -12.52
C ALA A 16 -23.36 -8.52 -13.37
N SER A 17 -23.33 -7.21 -13.10
CA SER A 17 -22.55 -6.22 -13.85
C SER A 17 -21.30 -5.73 -13.11
N VAL A 18 -20.65 -6.61 -12.32
CA VAL A 18 -19.38 -6.28 -11.67
C VAL A 18 -18.28 -6.24 -12.72
N GLU A 19 -17.80 -5.04 -13.01
CA GLU A 19 -16.67 -4.82 -13.90
C GLU A 19 -15.37 -4.94 -13.10
N VAL A 20 -14.55 -5.93 -13.42
CA VAL A 20 -13.23 -6.11 -12.82
C VAL A 20 -12.22 -5.32 -13.63
N ARG A 21 -11.61 -4.30 -13.01
CA ARG A 21 -10.49 -3.57 -13.58
C ARG A 21 -9.22 -3.98 -12.88
N SER A 22 -8.20 -4.35 -13.64
CA SER A 22 -6.87 -4.62 -13.13
C SER A 22 -5.85 -3.72 -13.79
N THR A 23 -4.90 -3.21 -12.99
CA THR A 23 -3.79 -2.40 -13.46
C THR A 23 -2.48 -3.07 -13.07
N HIS A 24 -1.59 -3.25 -14.03
CA HIS A 24 -0.27 -3.82 -13.79
C HIS A 24 0.74 -2.70 -13.58
N MET A 25 1.39 -2.68 -12.41
CA MET A 25 2.37 -1.67 -12.03
C MET A 25 3.73 -2.31 -11.82
N THR A 26 4.77 -1.67 -12.33
CA THR A 26 6.14 -2.16 -12.28
C THR A 26 7.10 -1.05 -11.85
N THR A 27 8.40 -1.36 -11.78
CA THR A 27 9.45 -0.38 -11.53
C THR A 27 9.47 0.77 -12.55
N THR A 28 8.97 0.55 -13.75
CA THR A 28 8.81 1.60 -14.77
C THR A 28 7.80 2.67 -14.35
N ASP A 29 6.79 2.29 -13.56
CA ASP A 29 5.78 3.20 -13.00
C ASP A 29 6.26 3.91 -11.71
N GLY A 30 7.41 3.53 -11.17
CA GLY A 30 7.99 4.07 -9.95
C GLY A 30 8.00 3.14 -8.74
N LEU A 31 7.53 1.91 -8.90
CA LEU A 31 7.61 0.89 -7.85
C LEU A 31 9.07 0.59 -7.51
N ALA A 32 9.39 0.46 -6.21
CA ALA A 32 10.76 0.25 -5.73
C ALA A 32 11.38 -1.04 -6.28
N ASN A 33 10.59 -2.10 -6.36
CA ASN A 33 11.01 -3.39 -6.90
C ASN A 33 9.75 -4.18 -7.34
N ASN A 34 9.89 -5.00 -8.37
CA ASN A 34 8.76 -5.81 -8.88
C ASN A 34 8.37 -6.97 -7.95
N SER A 35 9.22 -7.33 -7.00
CA SER A 35 8.94 -8.37 -6.00
C SER A 35 8.31 -7.76 -4.76
N VAL A 36 6.98 -7.62 -4.78
CA VAL A 36 6.20 -7.09 -3.66
C VAL A 36 5.93 -8.21 -2.66
N CYS A 37 6.33 -8.00 -1.41
CA CYS A 37 6.18 -8.96 -0.31
C CYS A 37 4.96 -8.66 0.55
N TYR A 38 4.55 -7.40 0.66
CA TYR A 38 3.49 -6.96 1.53
C TYR A 38 2.78 -5.72 0.97
N VAL A 39 1.45 -5.68 1.09
CA VAL A 39 0.63 -4.54 0.68
C VAL A 39 -0.24 -4.12 1.85
N PHE A 40 -0.27 -2.82 2.13
CA PHE A 40 -1.02 -2.25 3.24
C PHE A 40 -1.62 -0.90 2.85
N GLN A 41 -2.89 -0.67 3.20
CA GLN A 41 -3.52 0.63 3.04
C GLN A 41 -3.60 1.35 4.38
N ASP A 42 -3.07 2.56 4.48
CA ASP A 42 -3.09 3.35 5.70
C ASP A 42 -4.43 4.09 5.90
N SER A 43 -4.58 4.73 7.05
CA SER A 43 -5.79 5.46 7.42
C SER A 43 -6.06 6.69 6.54
N LYS A 44 -5.06 7.20 5.84
CA LYS A 44 -5.19 8.29 4.87
C LYS A 44 -5.53 7.83 3.46
N GLY A 45 -5.57 6.51 3.22
CA GLY A 45 -5.88 5.90 1.95
C GLY A 45 -4.68 5.61 1.05
N PHE A 46 -3.46 5.91 1.47
CA PHE A 46 -2.25 5.55 0.73
C PHE A 46 -2.02 4.05 0.74
N ILE A 47 -1.59 3.52 -0.39
CA ILE A 47 -1.20 2.11 -0.49
C ILE A 47 0.31 2.00 -0.36
N TRP A 48 0.75 1.21 0.61
CA TRP A 48 2.14 0.93 0.90
C TRP A 48 2.50 -0.46 0.42
N MET A 49 3.61 -0.56 -0.28
CA MET A 49 4.11 -1.82 -0.81
C MET A 49 5.52 -2.06 -0.31
N GLY A 50 5.65 -3.07 0.55
CA GLY A 50 6.94 -3.59 0.98
C GLY A 50 7.51 -4.49 -0.10
N THR A 51 8.73 -4.23 -0.53
CA THR A 51 9.40 -4.99 -1.59
C THR A 51 10.71 -5.61 -1.11
N LEU A 52 11.32 -6.43 -1.96
CA LEU A 52 12.66 -6.96 -1.70
C LEU A 52 13.74 -5.88 -1.72
N ASN A 53 13.45 -4.70 -2.28
CA ASN A 53 14.41 -3.59 -2.36
C ASN A 53 13.74 -2.25 -2.10
N GLY A 54 13.25 -2.04 -0.88
CA GLY A 54 12.69 -0.78 -0.44
C GLY A 54 11.18 -0.80 -0.25
N LEU A 55 10.64 0.37 0.04
CA LEU A 55 9.25 0.63 0.32
C LEU A 55 8.70 1.62 -0.70
N SER A 56 7.52 1.36 -1.21
CA SER A 56 6.80 2.29 -2.09
C SER A 56 5.48 2.71 -1.48
N ARG A 57 5.14 3.99 -1.64
CA ARG A 57 3.82 4.53 -1.33
C ARG A 57 3.14 4.98 -2.62
N TYR A 58 1.90 4.57 -2.80
CA TYR A 58 1.08 4.93 -3.96
C TYR A 58 -0.16 5.69 -3.52
N ASP A 59 -0.40 6.86 -4.11
CA ASP A 59 -1.53 7.74 -3.78
C ASP A 59 -2.73 7.60 -4.75
N GLY A 60 -2.66 6.66 -5.69
CA GLY A 60 -3.62 6.50 -6.77
C GLY A 60 -3.15 7.07 -8.10
N ASN A 61 -2.05 7.80 -8.12
CA ASN A 61 -1.51 8.46 -9.31
C ASN A 61 0.02 8.33 -9.40
N THR A 62 0.75 8.58 -8.32
CA THR A 62 2.21 8.59 -8.31
C THR A 62 2.77 7.71 -7.20
N PHE A 63 4.01 7.22 -7.41
CA PHE A 63 4.78 6.49 -6.42
C PHE A 63 5.81 7.39 -5.75
N VAL A 64 5.96 7.21 -4.43
CA VAL A 64 7.10 7.70 -3.66
C VAL A 64 7.86 6.48 -3.16
N THR A 65 9.16 6.41 -3.47
CA THR A 65 10.01 5.28 -3.11
C THR A 65 10.97 5.68 -1.99
N LEU A 66 11.07 4.80 -0.98
CA LEU A 66 11.99 4.92 0.15
C LEU A 66 12.98 3.76 0.09
N LEU A 67 14.25 4.09 -0.05
CA LEU A 67 15.37 3.13 -0.07
C LEU A 67 16.18 3.25 1.22
N PRO A 68 16.94 2.20 1.62
CA PRO A 68 17.78 2.24 2.82
C PRO A 68 18.86 3.33 2.80
N GLU A 69 19.42 3.60 1.62
CA GLU A 69 20.42 4.63 1.41
C GLU A 69 19.80 5.98 0.99
N GLY A 70 18.53 6.19 1.35
CA GLY A 70 17.81 7.41 1.02
C GLY A 70 18.48 8.66 1.55
N ASP A 71 18.30 9.74 0.83
CA ASP A 71 18.83 11.06 1.07
C ASP A 71 18.70 11.50 2.54
N THR A 72 19.80 11.45 3.26
CA THR A 72 19.89 11.89 4.66
C THR A 72 19.64 13.39 4.83
N GLN A 73 19.68 14.15 3.74
CA GLN A 73 19.46 15.59 3.75
C GLN A 73 17.99 15.98 3.81
N SER A 74 17.09 15.12 3.35
CA SER A 74 15.64 15.42 3.34
C SER A 74 14.91 15.09 4.64
N GLY A 75 15.58 14.49 5.62
CA GLY A 75 14.96 14.01 6.87
C GLY A 75 13.93 12.92 6.65
N ARG A 76 13.91 12.29 5.48
CA ARG A 76 13.05 11.15 5.16
C ARG A 76 13.53 9.89 5.84
N LEU A 77 12.60 8.98 6.07
CA LEU A 77 12.87 7.70 6.69
C LEU A 77 13.95 6.94 5.91
N SER A 78 15.04 6.61 6.61
CA SER A 78 16.02 5.64 6.13
C SER A 78 15.63 4.26 6.62
N LEU A 79 15.42 3.32 5.71
CA LEU A 79 15.13 1.94 6.07
C LEU A 79 16.39 1.24 6.60
N SER A 80 16.24 0.43 7.65
CA SER A 80 17.35 -0.36 8.21
C SER A 80 17.82 -1.47 7.27
N SER A 81 16.97 -1.91 6.37
CA SER A 81 17.24 -2.97 5.39
C SER A 81 16.39 -2.78 4.15
N ASN A 82 16.87 -3.30 3.03
CA ASN A 82 16.16 -3.23 1.74
C ASN A 82 14.83 -4.01 1.74
N HIS A 83 14.80 -5.15 2.41
CA HIS A 83 13.65 -6.05 2.38
C HIS A 83 12.63 -5.66 3.43
N VAL A 84 11.49 -5.12 2.99
CA VAL A 84 10.36 -4.78 3.86
C VAL A 84 9.38 -5.96 3.88
N ARG A 85 9.24 -6.58 5.05
CA ARG A 85 8.50 -7.83 5.24
C ARG A 85 7.07 -7.64 5.68
N SER A 86 6.79 -6.65 6.51
CA SER A 86 5.44 -6.33 6.95
C SER A 86 5.28 -4.85 7.28
N ILE A 87 4.03 -4.38 7.23
CA ILE A 87 3.64 -3.00 7.46
C ILE A 87 2.39 -3.02 8.33
N SER A 88 2.37 -2.23 9.39
CA SER A 88 1.18 -2.02 10.21
C SER A 88 1.07 -0.57 10.67
N GLU A 89 -0.13 -0.14 10.98
CA GLU A 89 -0.40 1.20 11.51
C GLU A 89 -0.94 1.10 12.93
N ASP A 90 -0.44 1.92 13.85
CA ASP A 90 -0.95 2.00 15.20
C ASP A 90 -2.05 3.06 15.33
N ARG A 91 -2.66 3.17 16.52
CA ARG A 91 -3.74 4.12 16.81
C ARG A 91 -3.31 5.58 16.76
N ASN A 92 -2.02 5.85 16.86
CA ASN A 92 -1.45 7.19 16.89
C ASN A 92 -1.06 7.71 15.51
N GLY A 93 -1.21 6.89 14.46
CA GLY A 93 -0.86 7.24 13.08
C GLY A 93 0.60 6.99 12.74
N PHE A 94 1.26 6.08 13.45
CA PHE A 94 2.60 5.61 13.09
C PHE A 94 2.52 4.32 12.29
N LEU A 95 3.27 4.26 11.21
CA LEU A 95 3.52 3.02 10.49
C LEU A 95 4.73 2.31 11.07
N TRP A 96 4.56 1.04 11.36
CA TRP A 96 5.62 0.14 11.80
C TRP A 96 6.01 -0.78 10.66
N LEU A 97 7.27 -0.71 10.29
CA LEU A 97 7.84 -1.45 9.17
C LEU A 97 8.81 -2.49 9.72
N GLU A 98 8.48 -3.75 9.50
CA GLU A 98 9.41 -4.85 9.81
C GLU A 98 10.30 -5.07 8.59
N THR A 99 11.61 -4.96 8.79
CA THR A 99 12.60 -5.25 7.77
C THR A 99 13.40 -6.50 8.11
N SER A 100 14.10 -7.08 7.13
CA SER A 100 14.93 -8.25 7.38
C SER A 100 16.07 -7.92 8.36
N GLY A 101 16.47 -8.91 9.19
CA GLY A 101 17.43 -8.74 10.26
C GLY A 101 16.82 -8.34 11.60
N GLU A 102 15.50 -8.51 11.76
CA GLU A 102 14.76 -8.21 13.01
C GLU A 102 14.78 -6.71 13.39
N PHE A 103 14.87 -5.84 12.40
CA PHE A 103 14.80 -4.40 12.60
C PHE A 103 13.40 -3.87 12.33
N PHE A 104 12.99 -2.92 13.17
CA PHE A 104 11.75 -2.17 12.98
C PHE A 104 12.06 -0.71 12.67
N ASN A 105 11.34 -0.17 11.70
CA ASN A 105 11.34 1.24 11.42
C ASN A 105 9.96 1.82 11.73
N CYS A 106 9.94 3.05 12.23
CA CYS A 106 8.72 3.78 12.56
C CYS A 106 8.62 5.02 11.68
N TYR A 107 7.48 5.19 11.04
CA TYR A 107 7.21 6.34 10.18
C TYR A 107 5.97 7.08 10.67
N ASP A 108 6.09 8.37 10.91
CA ASP A 108 4.98 9.22 11.33
C ASP A 108 4.21 9.74 10.10
N LEU A 109 2.97 9.30 9.95
CA LEU A 109 2.10 9.72 8.85
C LEU A 109 1.75 11.20 8.86
N LYS A 110 1.80 11.87 10.04
CA LYS A 110 1.47 13.30 10.15
C LYS A 110 2.61 14.18 9.68
N THR A 111 3.83 13.84 10.07
CA THR A 111 5.04 14.62 9.76
C THR A 111 5.77 14.10 8.54
N GLU A 112 5.40 12.93 8.04
CA GLU A 112 6.04 12.24 6.91
C GLU A 112 7.53 11.92 7.16
N ARG A 113 7.82 11.48 8.38
CA ARG A 113 9.20 11.16 8.82
C ARG A 113 9.31 9.79 9.47
#